data_e68deece6f916987acfcb6e3ef788930
#
_entry.id   e68deece6f916987acfcb6e3ef788930
#
_cell.length_a   1.000
_cell.length_b   1.000
_cell.length_c   1.000
_cell.angle_alpha   90.00
_cell.angle_beta   90.00
_cell.angle_gamma   90.00
#
_symmetry.space_group_name_H-M   'P 1'
#
loop_
_entity.id
_entity.type
_entity.pdbx_description
1 polymer ?
#
loop_
_entity_poly.entity_id
_entity_poly.type
_entity_poly.pdbx_seq_one_letter_code
_entity_poly.pdbx_strand_id
1 'polypeptide(L)'
;MLYLLGIDVGTSVVKSVLFNLRGEEIVVSRRTPAIIRERQGWSEMSMEALWQDVLATLREVASSEALRHGEIAGIGLSGMCCSSWLLDDAGRPVRNAILWNDGRAASIIADWQREGVMDEVFRIGGNIMFPGYTVAVLRWLQENEPETLERARWSVFCKDWIRFKLTGKIATEHSDAGYTPYDLRASAYSDTLLRACGIESTRRLLPEVLDSDEITGELLPEVAQVTGLRAGIPVVAGLVDVAASTLGAGAYRPGQACTIVGTSFLNNFIYAEPSFEPAGIGVQTRAGNGGWVRSLVNTAGTMNLEWFLQEFCAAERAAAEAEGRNIYEWAEAVAAEIPIGCEGVIYHPYLNTAGVIAPFLNPVARAQFFGISVEHTRAHLLRAVYEGTALAMLDNYMRVNLEVDEWYIAGGGKRSPFWTQMFADATGRAILVPAGEELGARGVAVLAGVA
;
A
#
# COMPACT_ATOMS: atom_id res chain seq x y z
N MET A 1 -11.37 24.91 17.51
CA MET A 1 -11.12 24.57 16.09
C MET A 1 -11.31 23.07 15.94
N LEU A 2 -11.98 22.61 14.86
CA LEU A 2 -12.17 21.18 14.61
C LEU A 2 -11.05 20.62 13.76
N TYR A 3 -10.63 19.41 14.11
CA TYR A 3 -9.61 18.63 13.42
C TYR A 3 -10.08 17.21 13.15
N LEU A 4 -9.43 16.55 12.18
CA LEU A 4 -9.58 15.13 11.89
C LEU A 4 -8.24 14.43 12.14
N LEU A 5 -8.29 13.23 12.70
CA LEU A 5 -7.09 12.44 12.97
C LEU A 5 -7.02 11.25 12.01
N GLY A 6 -5.97 11.18 11.19
CA GLY A 6 -5.65 10.02 10.38
C GLY A 6 -4.52 9.22 11.03
N ILE A 7 -4.72 7.92 11.20
CA ILE A 7 -3.70 6.97 11.67
C ILE A 7 -3.36 6.06 10.50
N ASP A 8 -2.09 6.07 10.05
CA ASP A 8 -1.61 5.25 8.94
C ASP A 8 -0.53 4.28 9.44
N VAL A 9 -0.83 2.98 9.42
CA VAL A 9 0.01 1.93 10.00
C VAL A 9 0.67 1.12 8.89
N GLY A 10 1.75 1.67 8.36
CA GLY A 10 2.55 1.00 7.32
C GLY A 10 3.62 0.06 7.88
N THR A 11 4.17 -0.78 7.02
CA THR A 11 5.25 -1.73 7.37
C THR A 11 6.54 -1.00 7.78
N SER A 12 6.82 0.15 7.19
CA SER A 12 8.06 0.92 7.44
C SER A 12 7.87 2.07 8.43
N VAL A 13 6.67 2.63 8.49
CA VAL A 13 6.39 3.81 9.33
C VAL A 13 4.94 3.75 9.82
N VAL A 14 4.77 3.98 11.12
CA VAL A 14 3.47 4.27 11.76
C VAL A 14 3.34 5.78 11.90
N LYS A 15 2.20 6.33 11.55
CA LYS A 15 1.93 7.77 11.58
C LYS A 15 0.59 8.08 12.22
N SER A 16 0.57 9.15 13.00
CA SER A 16 -0.66 9.82 13.43
C SER A 16 -0.58 11.27 12.98
N VAL A 17 -1.55 11.71 12.20
CA VAL A 17 -1.53 13.02 11.55
C VAL A 17 -2.83 13.76 11.85
N LEU A 18 -2.70 14.96 12.39
CA LEU A 18 -3.81 15.86 12.65
C LEU A 18 -4.00 16.78 11.45
N PHE A 19 -5.21 16.78 10.89
CA PHE A 19 -5.59 17.62 9.77
C PHE A 19 -6.64 18.66 10.19
N ASN A 20 -6.55 19.86 9.61
CA ASN A 20 -7.70 20.77 9.65
C ASN A 20 -8.78 20.34 8.63
N LEU A 21 -9.95 20.99 8.64
CA LEU A 21 -11.03 20.66 7.72
C LEU A 21 -10.76 20.99 6.24
N ARG A 22 -9.62 21.61 5.93
CA ARG A 22 -9.14 21.80 4.56
C ARG A 22 -8.18 20.72 4.10
N GLY A 23 -7.89 19.72 4.96
CA GLY A 23 -6.95 18.62 4.68
C GLY A 23 -5.47 19.03 4.77
N GLU A 24 -5.16 20.17 5.41
CA GLU A 24 -3.79 20.60 5.67
C GLU A 24 -3.25 19.88 6.90
N GLU A 25 -2.01 19.40 6.81
CA GLU A 25 -1.30 18.71 7.89
C GLU A 25 -0.88 19.72 8.98
N ILE A 26 -1.42 19.56 10.18
CA ILE A 26 -1.16 20.47 11.32
C ILE A 26 -0.09 19.88 12.25
N VAL A 27 -0.19 18.58 12.53
CA VAL A 27 0.77 17.83 13.37
C VAL A 27 1.01 16.49 12.72
N VAL A 28 2.26 16.09 12.63
CA VAL A 28 2.67 14.78 12.14
C VAL A 28 3.58 14.10 13.14
N SER A 29 3.18 12.96 13.66
CA SER A 29 4.00 12.10 14.50
C SER A 29 4.29 10.79 13.82
N ARG A 30 5.54 10.29 13.92
CA ARG A 30 6.00 9.07 13.21
C ARG A 30 6.79 8.16 14.14
N ARG A 31 6.68 6.83 13.89
CA ARG A 31 7.53 5.79 14.49
C ARG A 31 7.92 4.77 13.42
N THR A 32 9.08 4.15 13.59
CA THR A 32 9.55 3.05 12.75
C THR A 32 9.32 1.75 13.49
N PRO A 33 8.35 0.92 13.05
CA PRO A 33 8.08 -0.35 13.70
C PRO A 33 9.20 -1.36 13.44
N ALA A 34 9.41 -2.27 14.39
CA ALA A 34 10.39 -3.32 14.27
C ALA A 34 9.84 -4.52 13.48
N ILE A 35 10.58 -4.94 12.45
CA ILE A 35 10.29 -6.16 11.69
C ILE A 35 11.17 -7.30 12.18
N ILE A 36 10.55 -8.44 12.47
CA ILE A 36 11.20 -9.64 12.94
C ILE A 36 11.48 -10.55 11.74
N ARG A 37 12.76 -10.94 11.56
CA ARG A 37 13.24 -11.82 10.48
C ARG A 37 14.05 -12.96 11.06
N GLU A 38 13.40 -13.89 11.75
CA GLU A 38 14.08 -15.02 12.39
C GLU A 38 14.58 -16.07 11.38
N ARG A 39 13.94 -16.16 10.22
CA ARG A 39 14.31 -17.06 9.14
C ARG A 39 14.37 -16.31 7.82
N GLN A 40 15.20 -16.81 6.91
CA GLN A 40 15.29 -16.25 5.56
C GLN A 40 13.92 -16.29 4.87
N GLY A 41 13.50 -15.16 4.34
CA GLY A 41 12.21 -15.00 3.66
C GLY A 41 11.01 -14.83 4.59
N TRP A 42 11.17 -14.95 5.92
CA TRP A 42 10.10 -14.68 6.87
C TRP A 42 10.07 -13.21 7.27
N SER A 43 8.88 -12.68 7.46
CA SER A 43 8.65 -11.31 7.87
C SER A 43 7.48 -11.24 8.83
N GLU A 44 7.76 -10.95 10.09
CA GLU A 44 6.77 -10.89 11.17
C GLU A 44 6.86 -9.57 11.93
N MET A 45 5.83 -9.26 12.70
CA MET A 45 5.75 -8.08 13.55
C MET A 45 5.09 -8.39 14.88
N SER A 46 5.68 -7.89 15.97
CA SER A 46 5.03 -7.94 17.28
C SER A 46 3.86 -6.97 17.29
N MET A 47 2.66 -7.50 17.46
CA MET A 47 1.44 -6.71 17.51
C MET A 47 1.44 -5.75 18.72
N GLU A 48 1.87 -6.21 19.90
CA GLU A 48 1.92 -5.36 21.09
C GLU A 48 2.99 -4.25 20.98
N ALA A 49 4.14 -4.51 20.35
CA ALA A 49 5.14 -3.48 20.09
C ALA A 49 4.59 -2.41 19.14
N LEU A 50 3.91 -2.82 18.06
CA LEU A 50 3.23 -1.91 17.14
C LEU A 50 2.19 -1.04 17.85
N TRP A 51 1.41 -1.63 18.77
CA TRP A 51 0.45 -0.87 19.57
C TRP A 51 1.13 0.22 20.40
N GLN A 52 2.30 -0.06 20.99
CA GLN A 52 3.05 0.95 21.72
C GLN A 52 3.54 2.08 20.82
N ASP A 53 3.94 1.77 19.58
CA ASP A 53 4.30 2.77 18.57
C ASP A 53 3.10 3.68 18.22
N VAL A 54 1.91 3.10 18.03
CA VAL A 54 0.67 3.85 17.80
C VAL A 54 0.35 4.75 19.00
N LEU A 55 0.39 4.21 20.22
CA LEU A 55 0.17 5.00 21.43
C LEU A 55 1.17 6.16 21.57
N ALA A 56 2.43 5.95 21.20
CA ALA A 56 3.45 6.99 21.23
C ALA A 56 3.12 8.12 20.24
N THR A 57 2.70 7.79 19.00
CA THR A 57 2.30 8.82 18.03
C THR A 57 1.07 9.58 18.48
N LEU A 58 0.08 8.90 19.08
CA LEU A 58 -1.13 9.55 19.61
C LEU A 58 -0.83 10.50 20.77
N ARG A 59 0.08 10.14 21.69
CA ARG A 59 0.53 11.03 22.78
C ARG A 59 1.17 12.31 22.26
N GLU A 60 2.00 12.22 21.22
CA GLU A 60 2.63 13.39 20.62
C GLU A 60 1.60 14.31 19.96
N VAL A 61 0.64 13.74 19.23
CA VAL A 61 -0.48 14.51 18.65
C VAL A 61 -1.29 15.17 19.77
N ALA A 62 -1.65 14.42 20.83
CA ALA A 62 -2.42 14.95 21.96
C ALA A 62 -1.75 16.11 22.69
N SER A 63 -0.41 16.07 22.77
CA SER A 63 0.39 17.10 23.44
C SER A 63 0.60 18.37 22.60
N SER A 64 0.16 18.37 21.36
CA SER A 64 0.35 19.49 20.43
C SER A 64 -0.39 20.76 20.86
N GLU A 65 0.16 21.92 20.48
CA GLU A 65 -0.48 23.21 20.73
C GLU A 65 -1.86 23.32 20.05
N ALA A 66 -2.04 22.68 18.90
CA ALA A 66 -3.28 22.67 18.17
C ALA A 66 -4.45 22.13 19.00
N LEU A 67 -4.23 21.09 19.80
CA LEU A 67 -5.26 20.46 20.63
C LEU A 67 -5.48 21.14 21.99
N ARG A 68 -4.65 22.12 22.37
CA ARG A 68 -4.98 23.00 23.53
C ARG A 68 -6.21 23.86 23.31
N HIS A 69 -6.50 24.20 22.07
CA HIS A 69 -7.57 25.12 21.66
C HIS A 69 -8.51 24.51 20.60
N GLY A 70 -8.40 23.21 20.35
CA GLY A 70 -9.19 22.50 19.37
C GLY A 70 -9.56 21.10 19.83
N GLU A 71 -10.39 20.45 19.05
CA GLU A 71 -10.87 19.09 19.31
C GLU A 71 -10.85 18.23 18.04
N ILE A 72 -10.68 16.93 18.22
CA ILE A 72 -10.74 15.94 17.15
C ILE A 72 -12.21 15.55 16.97
N ALA A 73 -12.74 15.73 15.77
CA ALA A 73 -14.12 15.37 15.40
C ALA A 73 -14.27 13.89 15.05
N GLY A 74 -13.24 13.28 14.48
CA GLY A 74 -13.25 11.86 14.10
C GLY A 74 -11.85 11.29 13.87
N ILE A 75 -11.74 9.99 13.99
CA ILE A 75 -10.51 9.21 13.77
C ILE A 75 -10.74 8.23 12.63
N GLY A 76 -9.86 8.27 11.61
CA GLY A 76 -9.78 7.28 10.55
C GLY A 76 -8.49 6.48 10.62
N LEU A 77 -8.54 5.21 10.20
CA LEU A 77 -7.40 4.31 10.20
C LEU A 77 -7.10 3.78 8.81
N SER A 78 -5.81 3.72 8.50
CA SER A 78 -5.24 3.00 7.37
C SER A 78 -4.21 2.01 7.86
N GLY A 79 -4.05 0.90 7.16
CA GLY A 79 -3.03 -0.07 7.51
C GLY A 79 -2.57 -0.89 6.31
N MET A 80 -1.40 -1.52 6.47
CA MET A 80 -0.83 -2.42 5.48
C MET A 80 -1.81 -3.53 5.10
N CYS A 81 -1.90 -3.81 3.80
CA CYS A 81 -2.78 -4.82 3.24
C CYS A 81 -2.29 -6.25 3.50
N CYS A 82 -3.14 -7.22 3.16
CA CYS A 82 -2.84 -8.64 3.25
C CYS A 82 -2.40 -9.03 4.66
N SER A 83 -1.53 -10.03 4.82
CA SER A 83 -1.04 -10.42 6.14
C SER A 83 -2.06 -11.24 6.98
N SER A 84 -1.60 -11.76 8.09
CA SER A 84 -2.44 -12.57 9.01
C SER A 84 -2.21 -12.13 10.44
N TRP A 85 -3.24 -11.55 11.05
CA TRP A 85 -3.29 -11.02 12.41
C TRP A 85 -4.28 -11.84 13.21
N LEU A 86 -3.78 -12.89 13.90
CA LEU A 86 -4.62 -13.87 14.59
C LEU A 86 -4.84 -13.50 16.04
N LEU A 87 -6.12 -13.48 16.45
CA LEU A 87 -6.55 -13.12 17.79
C LEU A 87 -7.31 -14.27 18.45
N ASP A 88 -7.19 -14.40 19.77
CA ASP A 88 -8.02 -15.26 20.59
C ASP A 88 -9.42 -14.65 20.86
N ASP A 89 -10.24 -15.32 21.66
CA ASP A 89 -11.58 -14.87 22.04
C ASP A 89 -11.59 -13.53 22.80
N ALA A 90 -10.48 -13.19 23.46
CA ALA A 90 -10.32 -11.93 24.19
C ALA A 90 -9.69 -10.82 23.33
N GLY A 91 -9.46 -11.06 22.04
CA GLY A 91 -8.81 -10.12 21.14
C GLY A 91 -7.29 -9.98 21.35
N ARG A 92 -6.67 -10.93 22.06
CA ARG A 92 -5.22 -10.96 22.27
C ARG A 92 -4.51 -11.70 21.14
N PRO A 93 -3.33 -11.22 20.70
CA PRO A 93 -2.55 -11.91 19.69
C PRO A 93 -2.21 -13.35 20.10
N VAL A 94 -2.46 -14.33 19.21
CA VAL A 94 -2.05 -15.73 19.46
C VAL A 94 -0.62 -16.01 19.00
N ARG A 95 -0.07 -15.11 18.15
CA ARG A 95 1.31 -15.09 17.67
C ARG A 95 1.67 -13.71 17.13
N ASN A 96 2.92 -13.49 16.72
CA ASN A 96 3.29 -12.34 15.90
C ASN A 96 2.50 -12.31 14.59
N ALA A 97 2.17 -11.13 14.10
CA ALA A 97 1.56 -10.97 12.78
C ALA A 97 2.52 -11.41 11.69
N ILE A 98 2.02 -12.17 10.71
CA ILE A 98 2.77 -12.53 9.49
C ILE A 98 2.46 -11.46 8.44
N LEU A 99 3.49 -10.81 7.90
CA LEU A 99 3.33 -9.64 7.04
C LEU A 99 3.13 -10.01 5.56
N TRP A 100 2.62 -9.06 4.78
CA TRP A 100 2.36 -9.22 3.35
C TRP A 100 3.59 -9.61 2.51
N ASN A 101 4.78 -9.24 2.93
CA ASN A 101 6.05 -9.54 2.27
C ASN A 101 6.74 -10.81 2.83
N ASP A 102 6.00 -11.65 3.56
CA ASP A 102 6.48 -12.94 4.04
C ASP A 102 6.48 -13.99 2.92
N GLY A 103 7.56 -14.76 2.85
CA GLY A 103 7.76 -15.75 1.79
C GLY A 103 7.43 -17.21 2.17
N ARG A 104 6.96 -17.49 3.41
CA ARG A 104 6.80 -18.86 3.92
C ARG A 104 5.86 -19.74 3.10
N ALA A 105 4.82 -19.16 2.49
CA ALA A 105 3.86 -19.89 1.67
C ALA A 105 4.24 -19.98 0.18
N ALA A 106 5.51 -19.75 -0.19
CA ALA A 106 5.94 -19.77 -1.59
C ALA A 106 5.68 -21.12 -2.29
N SER A 107 5.85 -22.24 -1.59
CA SER A 107 5.53 -23.56 -2.15
C SER A 107 4.06 -23.74 -2.43
N ILE A 108 3.18 -23.25 -1.55
CA ILE A 108 1.72 -23.29 -1.73
C ILE A 108 1.31 -22.49 -2.97
N ILE A 109 1.86 -21.30 -3.16
CA ILE A 109 1.61 -20.50 -4.36
C ILE A 109 2.07 -21.23 -5.64
N ALA A 110 3.25 -21.87 -5.61
CA ALA A 110 3.75 -22.64 -6.75
C ALA A 110 2.85 -23.86 -7.05
N ASP A 111 2.35 -24.54 -6.04
CA ASP A 111 1.42 -25.66 -6.19
C ASP A 111 0.08 -25.18 -6.78
N TRP A 112 -0.52 -24.15 -6.21
CA TRP A 112 -1.76 -23.55 -6.71
C TRP A 112 -1.66 -23.04 -8.16
N GLN A 113 -0.49 -22.51 -8.55
CA GLN A 113 -0.22 -22.12 -9.92
C GLN A 113 -0.26 -23.33 -10.88
N ARG A 114 0.34 -24.46 -10.48
CA ARG A 114 0.37 -25.69 -11.28
C ARG A 114 -0.99 -26.37 -11.36
N GLU A 115 -1.80 -26.25 -10.32
CA GLU A 115 -3.11 -26.88 -10.18
C GLU A 115 -4.26 -26.04 -10.76
N GLY A 116 -3.99 -24.80 -11.21
CA GLY A 116 -4.99 -23.89 -11.77
C GLY A 116 -5.88 -23.20 -10.72
N VAL A 117 -5.56 -23.33 -9.42
CA VAL A 117 -6.29 -22.67 -8.33
C VAL A 117 -6.22 -21.15 -8.46
N MET A 118 -5.07 -20.62 -8.92
CA MET A 118 -4.88 -19.19 -9.10
C MET A 118 -5.88 -18.57 -10.08
N ASP A 119 -6.20 -19.28 -11.16
CA ASP A 119 -7.17 -18.83 -12.18
C ASP A 119 -8.60 -18.83 -11.62
N GLU A 120 -8.95 -19.85 -10.83
CA GLU A 120 -10.25 -19.91 -10.16
C GLU A 120 -10.41 -18.79 -9.13
N VAL A 121 -9.38 -18.55 -8.32
CA VAL A 121 -9.38 -17.47 -7.33
C VAL A 121 -9.50 -16.11 -8.02
N PHE A 122 -8.74 -15.87 -9.10
CA PHE A 122 -8.82 -14.61 -9.82
C PHE A 122 -10.21 -14.37 -10.43
N ARG A 123 -10.85 -15.40 -10.99
CA ARG A 123 -12.18 -15.28 -11.62
C ARG A 123 -13.28 -14.83 -10.65
N ILE A 124 -13.15 -15.12 -9.35
CA ILE A 124 -14.12 -14.80 -8.29
C ILE A 124 -13.62 -13.59 -7.47
N GLY A 125 -12.41 -13.69 -6.97
CA GLY A 125 -11.77 -12.71 -6.07
C GLY A 125 -11.04 -11.57 -6.77
N GLY A 126 -10.83 -11.66 -8.11
CA GLY A 126 -10.22 -10.59 -8.91
C GLY A 126 -8.78 -10.21 -8.56
N ASN A 127 -8.12 -10.98 -7.70
CA ASN A 127 -6.81 -10.71 -7.15
C ASN A 127 -5.81 -11.81 -7.49
N ILE A 128 -4.59 -11.43 -7.89
CA ILE A 128 -3.47 -12.38 -7.88
C ILE A 128 -3.07 -12.66 -6.44
N MET A 129 -2.63 -13.88 -6.16
CA MET A 129 -2.08 -14.24 -4.86
C MET A 129 -0.55 -14.35 -4.92
N PHE A 130 0.08 -14.08 -3.79
CA PHE A 130 1.53 -14.17 -3.57
C PHE A 130 1.78 -14.77 -2.17
N PRO A 131 3.03 -15.15 -1.81
CA PRO A 131 3.28 -15.91 -0.57
C PRO A 131 2.78 -15.25 0.71
N GLY A 132 2.84 -13.91 0.82
CA GLY A 132 2.34 -13.17 1.98
C GLY A 132 0.83 -12.85 1.93
N TYR A 133 0.11 -13.33 0.92
CA TYR A 133 -1.33 -13.13 0.80
C TYR A 133 -2.08 -13.91 1.89
N THR A 134 -3.07 -13.29 2.53
CA THR A 134 -3.77 -13.86 3.70
C THR A 134 -4.22 -15.32 3.49
N VAL A 135 -4.79 -15.62 2.33
CA VAL A 135 -5.29 -16.97 2.00
C VAL A 135 -4.15 -18.00 1.98
N ALA A 136 -3.00 -17.64 1.38
CA ALA A 136 -1.83 -18.53 1.30
C ALA A 136 -1.20 -18.73 2.68
N VAL A 137 -1.16 -17.68 3.50
CA VAL A 137 -0.66 -17.74 4.88
C VAL A 137 -1.57 -18.62 5.75
N LEU A 138 -2.89 -18.50 5.63
CA LEU A 138 -3.84 -19.36 6.35
C LEU A 138 -3.68 -20.83 5.97
N ARG A 139 -3.47 -21.12 4.68
CA ARG A 139 -3.17 -22.48 4.21
C ARG A 139 -1.86 -23.01 4.82
N TRP A 140 -0.81 -22.19 4.82
CA TRP A 140 0.47 -22.54 5.42
C TRP A 140 0.32 -22.84 6.93
N LEU A 141 -0.40 -22.00 7.65
CA LEU A 141 -0.67 -22.19 9.09
C LEU A 141 -1.46 -23.48 9.35
N GLN A 142 -2.43 -23.81 8.51
CA GLN A 142 -3.19 -25.05 8.63
C GLN A 142 -2.29 -26.29 8.48
N GLU A 143 -1.27 -26.24 7.64
CA GLU A 143 -0.33 -27.33 7.42
C GLU A 143 0.80 -27.41 8.44
N ASN A 144 1.28 -26.27 8.95
CA ASN A 144 2.52 -26.19 9.72
C ASN A 144 2.34 -25.77 11.19
N GLU A 145 1.26 -25.04 11.50
CA GLU A 145 0.94 -24.55 12.86
C GLU A 145 -0.56 -24.69 13.17
N PRO A 146 -1.17 -25.88 13.04
CA PRO A 146 -2.61 -26.06 13.23
C PRO A 146 -3.09 -25.65 14.64
N GLU A 147 -2.27 -25.84 15.66
CA GLU A 147 -2.57 -25.43 17.03
C GLU A 147 -2.67 -23.89 17.19
N THR A 148 -2.01 -23.14 16.33
CA THR A 148 -2.16 -21.67 16.27
C THR A 148 -3.55 -21.29 15.76
N LEU A 149 -4.02 -21.96 14.71
CA LEU A 149 -5.38 -21.73 14.20
C LEU A 149 -6.45 -22.22 15.20
N GLU A 150 -6.21 -23.30 15.93
CA GLU A 150 -7.15 -23.78 16.96
C GLU A 150 -7.36 -22.77 18.09
N ARG A 151 -6.28 -22.08 18.52
CA ARG A 151 -6.35 -21.02 19.52
C ARG A 151 -6.95 -19.73 19.00
N ALA A 152 -6.89 -19.51 17.68
CA ALA A 152 -7.41 -18.30 17.06
C ALA A 152 -8.94 -18.34 16.98
N ARG A 153 -9.55 -17.20 17.30
CA ARG A 153 -10.97 -16.93 17.11
C ARG A 153 -11.21 -16.00 15.91
N TRP A 154 -10.24 -15.11 15.63
CA TRP A 154 -10.35 -14.09 14.58
C TRP A 154 -9.08 -14.03 13.75
N SER A 155 -9.25 -13.86 12.43
CA SER A 155 -8.21 -13.42 11.50
C SER A 155 -8.61 -12.04 10.99
N VAL A 156 -7.87 -11.03 11.39
CA VAL A 156 -8.11 -9.62 11.07
C VAL A 156 -6.91 -9.04 10.34
N PHE A 157 -6.94 -7.75 10.04
CA PHE A 157 -5.84 -7.01 9.44
C PHE A 157 -5.21 -6.02 10.43
N CYS A 158 -4.12 -5.41 10.04
CA CYS A 158 -3.35 -4.48 10.87
C CYS A 158 -4.23 -3.37 11.45
N LYS A 159 -4.92 -2.60 10.58
CA LYS A 159 -5.78 -1.50 11.03
C LYS A 159 -6.96 -1.98 11.87
N ASP A 160 -7.51 -3.19 11.57
CA ASP A 160 -8.65 -3.74 12.30
C ASP A 160 -8.30 -4.04 13.76
N TRP A 161 -7.08 -4.59 13.98
CA TRP A 161 -6.62 -4.83 15.34
C TRP A 161 -6.33 -3.51 16.07
N ILE A 162 -5.71 -2.52 15.43
CA ILE A 162 -5.51 -1.19 16.01
C ILE A 162 -6.87 -0.54 16.33
N ARG A 163 -7.84 -0.62 15.42
CA ARG A 163 -9.20 -0.14 15.65
C ARG A 163 -9.86 -0.85 16.84
N PHE A 164 -9.73 -2.18 16.93
CA PHE A 164 -10.21 -2.93 18.09
C PHE A 164 -9.58 -2.42 19.38
N LYS A 165 -8.28 -2.15 19.41
CA LYS A 165 -7.59 -1.56 20.57
C LYS A 165 -8.14 -0.17 20.92
N LEU A 166 -8.58 0.59 19.95
CA LEU A 166 -9.16 1.93 20.15
C LEU A 166 -10.61 1.89 20.62
N THR A 167 -11.43 0.91 20.17
CA THR A 167 -12.90 0.93 20.27
C THR A 167 -13.50 -0.29 20.96
N GLY A 168 -12.76 -1.40 21.08
CA GLY A 168 -13.28 -2.67 21.58
C GLY A 168 -14.08 -3.51 20.58
N LYS A 169 -14.34 -3.03 19.33
CA LYS A 169 -15.09 -3.75 18.31
C LYS A 169 -14.16 -4.51 17.36
N ILE A 170 -14.30 -5.84 17.28
CA ILE A 170 -13.63 -6.69 16.29
C ILE A 170 -14.52 -6.79 15.05
N ALA A 171 -13.99 -6.33 13.93
CA ALA A 171 -14.59 -6.42 12.59
C ALA A 171 -13.48 -6.21 11.54
N THR A 172 -13.78 -6.40 10.28
CA THR A 172 -12.99 -5.90 9.14
C THR A 172 -13.86 -4.99 8.28
N GLU A 173 -13.34 -4.51 7.16
CA GLU A 173 -14.13 -3.75 6.19
C GLU A 173 -13.83 -4.22 4.76
N HIS A 174 -14.65 -3.78 3.81
CA HIS A 174 -14.64 -4.28 2.44
C HIS A 174 -13.29 -4.19 1.73
N SER A 175 -12.45 -3.18 2.02
CA SER A 175 -11.18 -3.03 1.32
C SER A 175 -10.16 -4.10 1.75
N ASP A 176 -10.10 -4.44 3.02
CA ASP A 176 -9.25 -5.53 3.52
C ASP A 176 -9.89 -6.91 3.29
N ALA A 177 -11.22 -7.04 3.39
CA ALA A 177 -11.92 -8.29 3.12
C ALA A 177 -11.61 -8.83 1.71
N GLY A 178 -11.36 -7.96 0.73
CA GLY A 178 -10.94 -8.31 -0.62
C GLY A 178 -9.66 -9.16 -0.69
N TYR A 179 -8.82 -9.16 0.34
CA TYR A 179 -7.60 -9.98 0.44
C TYR A 179 -7.82 -11.32 1.17
N THR A 180 -9.06 -11.66 1.48
CA THR A 180 -9.48 -12.94 2.06
C THR A 180 -10.19 -13.80 1.00
N PRO A 181 -10.76 -14.98 1.32
CA PRO A 181 -11.64 -15.69 0.42
C PRO A 181 -12.96 -14.92 0.18
N TYR A 182 -12.90 -13.90 -0.64
CA TYR A 182 -13.95 -12.90 -0.84
C TYR A 182 -14.39 -12.82 -2.30
N ASP A 183 -15.69 -12.92 -2.55
CA ASP A 183 -16.29 -12.69 -3.88
C ASP A 183 -16.54 -11.18 -4.05
N LEU A 184 -15.78 -10.56 -4.97
CA LEU A 184 -15.86 -9.11 -5.17
C LEU A 184 -17.22 -8.67 -5.74
N ARG A 185 -17.88 -9.51 -6.58
CA ARG A 185 -19.17 -9.17 -7.15
C ARG A 185 -20.29 -9.28 -6.12
N ALA A 186 -20.22 -10.32 -5.29
CA ALA A 186 -21.18 -10.53 -4.22
C ALA A 186 -20.93 -9.64 -2.99
N SER A 187 -19.75 -9.02 -2.91
CA SER A 187 -19.27 -8.30 -1.72
C SER A 187 -19.42 -9.12 -0.44
N ALA A 188 -19.02 -10.39 -0.49
CA ALA A 188 -19.18 -11.36 0.62
C ALA A 188 -18.10 -12.45 0.62
N TYR A 189 -17.89 -13.08 1.76
CA TYR A 189 -17.02 -14.24 1.85
C TYR A 189 -17.54 -15.40 0.99
N SER A 190 -16.63 -16.10 0.31
CA SER A 190 -16.92 -17.14 -0.68
C SER A 190 -16.50 -18.52 -0.18
N ASP A 191 -17.48 -19.38 0.07
CA ASP A 191 -17.22 -20.80 0.40
C ASP A 191 -16.60 -21.55 -0.79
N THR A 192 -16.80 -21.06 -2.02
CA THR A 192 -16.16 -21.62 -3.20
C THR A 192 -14.65 -21.34 -3.16
N LEU A 193 -14.23 -20.13 -2.82
CA LEU A 193 -12.81 -19.81 -2.66
C LEU A 193 -12.17 -20.55 -1.48
N LEU A 194 -12.88 -20.69 -0.36
CA LEU A 194 -12.42 -21.48 0.78
C LEU A 194 -12.12 -22.93 0.36
N ARG A 195 -13.02 -23.56 -0.41
CA ARG A 195 -12.82 -24.93 -0.94
C ARG A 195 -11.70 -25.00 -1.96
N ALA A 196 -11.65 -24.08 -2.92
CA ALA A 196 -10.60 -24.06 -3.92
C ALA A 196 -9.20 -23.97 -3.32
N CYS A 197 -9.06 -23.22 -2.22
CA CYS A 197 -7.79 -23.07 -1.50
C CYS A 197 -7.58 -24.13 -0.40
N GLY A 198 -8.55 -25.00 -0.14
CA GLY A 198 -8.49 -26.05 0.90
C GLY A 198 -8.37 -25.51 2.32
N ILE A 199 -9.08 -24.41 2.62
CA ILE A 199 -9.04 -23.73 3.92
C ILE A 199 -10.43 -23.52 4.53
N GLU A 200 -11.38 -24.42 4.29
CA GLU A 200 -12.76 -24.32 4.77
C GLU A 200 -12.82 -24.18 6.30
N SER A 201 -11.90 -24.82 7.00
CA SER A 201 -11.81 -24.75 8.47
C SER A 201 -11.57 -23.33 9.00
N THR A 202 -11.03 -22.44 8.17
CA THR A 202 -10.73 -21.05 8.54
C THR A 202 -11.93 -20.11 8.40
N ARG A 203 -13.07 -20.58 7.82
CA ARG A 203 -14.30 -19.77 7.68
C ARG A 203 -14.75 -19.16 9.00
N ARG A 204 -14.57 -19.88 10.10
CA ARG A 204 -14.92 -19.44 11.46
C ARG A 204 -14.08 -18.27 11.99
N LEU A 205 -12.92 -18.01 11.37
CA LEU A 205 -11.99 -16.94 11.77
C LEU A 205 -12.33 -15.59 11.13
N LEU A 206 -13.17 -15.58 10.09
CA LEU A 206 -13.46 -14.38 9.33
C LEU A 206 -14.48 -13.52 10.09
N PRO A 207 -14.15 -12.25 10.40
CA PRO A 207 -15.01 -11.35 11.14
C PRO A 207 -16.15 -10.78 10.29
N GLU A 208 -17.04 -10.02 10.90
CA GLU A 208 -18.01 -9.17 10.20
C GLU A 208 -17.31 -8.16 9.27
N VAL A 209 -17.92 -7.89 8.12
CA VAL A 209 -17.41 -6.91 7.14
C VAL A 209 -18.29 -5.67 7.17
N LEU A 210 -17.68 -4.52 7.36
CA LEU A 210 -18.32 -3.21 7.51
C LEU A 210 -18.09 -2.34 6.27
N ASP A 211 -18.85 -1.28 6.12
CA ASP A 211 -18.51 -0.19 5.20
C ASP A 211 -17.35 0.64 5.77
N SER A 212 -16.51 1.18 4.88
CA SER A 212 -15.26 1.84 5.29
C SER A 212 -15.47 3.12 6.12
N ASP A 213 -16.58 3.83 5.90
CA ASP A 213 -16.99 5.05 6.61
C ASP A 213 -17.91 4.75 7.80
N GLU A 214 -18.26 3.49 8.07
CA GLU A 214 -19.09 3.13 9.22
C GLU A 214 -18.37 3.46 10.54
N ILE A 215 -19.05 4.21 11.43
CA ILE A 215 -18.55 4.46 12.78
C ILE A 215 -18.62 3.15 13.58
N THR A 216 -17.44 2.60 13.87
CA THR A 216 -17.31 1.30 14.56
C THR A 216 -17.37 1.39 16.07
N GLY A 217 -17.32 2.57 16.62
CA GLY A 217 -17.32 2.86 18.04
C GLY A 217 -16.64 4.19 18.34
N GLU A 218 -16.35 4.40 19.60
CA GLU A 218 -15.72 5.61 20.10
C GLU A 218 -14.39 5.28 20.78
N LEU A 219 -13.49 6.25 20.84
CA LEU A 219 -12.22 6.11 21.56
C LEU A 219 -12.46 5.77 23.03
N LEU A 220 -11.97 4.60 23.45
CA LEU A 220 -12.17 4.06 24.80
C LEU A 220 -11.54 4.96 25.86
N PRO A 221 -12.15 5.05 27.06
CA PRO A 221 -11.62 5.84 28.18
C PRO A 221 -10.21 5.45 28.61
N GLU A 222 -9.86 4.16 28.58
CA GLU A 222 -8.52 3.67 28.91
C GLU A 222 -7.47 4.10 27.89
N VAL A 223 -7.82 4.18 26.61
CA VAL A 223 -6.92 4.69 25.57
C VAL A 223 -6.78 6.21 25.69
N ALA A 224 -7.87 6.91 25.96
CA ALA A 224 -7.86 8.34 26.21
C ALA A 224 -6.95 8.69 27.40
N GLN A 225 -7.02 7.93 28.49
CA GLN A 225 -6.19 8.13 29.68
C GLN A 225 -4.69 8.01 29.38
N VAL A 226 -4.30 7.00 28.57
CA VAL A 226 -2.87 6.77 28.27
C VAL A 226 -2.32 7.65 27.17
N THR A 227 -3.17 8.21 26.31
CA THR A 227 -2.75 9.07 25.19
C THR A 227 -2.88 10.55 25.48
N GLY A 228 -3.79 10.94 26.39
CA GLY A 228 -4.15 12.34 26.63
C GLY A 228 -5.20 12.87 25.66
N LEU A 229 -5.74 12.05 24.77
CA LEU A 229 -6.88 12.38 23.90
C LEU A 229 -8.18 12.37 24.71
N ARG A 230 -9.24 12.98 24.18
CA ARG A 230 -10.57 12.91 24.76
C ARG A 230 -11.21 11.54 24.46
N ALA A 231 -11.84 10.92 25.46
CA ALA A 231 -12.68 9.74 25.23
C ALA A 231 -13.93 10.11 24.42
N GLY A 232 -14.52 9.13 23.75
CA GLY A 232 -15.76 9.32 22.99
C GLY A 232 -15.57 9.97 21.60
N ILE A 233 -14.33 10.05 21.08
CA ILE A 233 -14.12 10.48 19.69
C ILE A 233 -14.57 9.34 18.75
N PRO A 234 -15.46 9.59 17.76
CA PRO A 234 -15.87 8.58 16.80
C PRO A 234 -14.70 8.01 16.00
N VAL A 235 -14.72 6.70 15.78
CA VAL A 235 -13.69 5.97 15.01
C VAL A 235 -14.37 5.21 13.88
N VAL A 236 -13.98 5.46 12.63
CA VAL A 236 -14.52 4.76 11.46
C VAL A 236 -13.79 3.46 11.17
N ALA A 237 -14.39 2.59 10.34
CA ALA A 237 -13.81 1.31 9.95
C ALA A 237 -12.46 1.46 9.26
N GLY A 238 -12.30 2.48 8.40
CA GLY A 238 -11.05 2.83 7.75
C GLY A 238 -10.88 2.18 6.38
N LEU A 239 -9.66 2.23 5.83
CA LEU A 239 -9.29 1.71 4.50
C LEU A 239 -7.92 1.03 4.53
N VAL A 240 -7.73 0.06 3.62
CA VAL A 240 -6.38 -0.42 3.30
C VAL A 240 -5.51 0.74 2.77
N ASP A 241 -4.21 0.69 3.03
CA ASP A 241 -3.23 1.75 2.74
C ASP A 241 -3.25 2.24 1.28
N VAL A 242 -3.38 1.33 0.31
CA VAL A 242 -3.45 1.66 -1.12
C VAL A 242 -4.70 2.49 -1.44
N ALA A 243 -5.87 2.10 -0.94
CA ALA A 243 -7.12 2.82 -1.15
C ALA A 243 -7.11 4.17 -0.40
N ALA A 244 -6.59 4.18 0.84
CA ALA A 244 -6.44 5.39 1.64
C ALA A 244 -5.53 6.42 0.97
N SER A 245 -4.37 6.00 0.46
CA SER A 245 -3.43 6.88 -0.24
C SER A 245 -4.01 7.41 -1.54
N THR A 246 -4.78 6.59 -2.26
CA THR A 246 -5.46 6.97 -3.50
C THR A 246 -6.55 8.03 -3.22
N LEU A 247 -7.38 7.81 -2.20
CA LEU A 247 -8.38 8.78 -1.73
C LEU A 247 -7.72 10.08 -1.26
N GLY A 248 -6.69 9.97 -0.44
CA GLY A 248 -5.94 11.12 0.07
C GLY A 248 -5.21 11.91 -1.00
N ALA A 249 -4.85 11.31 -2.13
CA ALA A 249 -4.33 12.01 -3.30
C ALA A 249 -5.40 12.84 -4.04
N GLY A 250 -6.69 12.56 -3.80
CA GLY A 250 -7.81 13.21 -4.47
C GLY A 250 -8.45 12.35 -5.56
N ALA A 251 -7.97 11.13 -5.77
CA ALA A 251 -8.55 10.19 -6.72
C ALA A 251 -9.60 9.33 -6.01
N TYR A 252 -10.88 9.56 -6.32
CA TYR A 252 -12.02 8.90 -5.66
C TYR A 252 -13.18 8.58 -6.59
N ARG A 253 -13.16 9.04 -7.85
CA ARG A 253 -14.23 8.81 -8.83
C ARG A 253 -13.79 7.84 -9.92
N PRO A 254 -14.69 7.00 -10.46
CA PRO A 254 -14.42 6.23 -11.67
C PRO A 254 -13.89 7.11 -12.80
N GLY A 255 -12.90 6.63 -13.54
CA GLY A 255 -12.17 7.42 -14.55
C GLY A 255 -10.97 8.20 -14.02
N GLN A 256 -10.70 8.17 -12.71
CA GLN A 256 -9.49 8.72 -12.14
C GLN A 256 -8.43 7.63 -11.91
N ALA A 257 -7.16 8.04 -11.93
CA ALA A 257 -6.02 7.19 -11.59
C ALA A 257 -5.10 7.89 -10.58
N CYS A 258 -4.38 7.11 -9.79
CA CYS A 258 -3.34 7.58 -8.90
C CYS A 258 -2.14 6.66 -8.97
N THR A 259 -0.98 7.16 -9.39
CA THR A 259 0.27 6.40 -9.29
C THR A 259 1.04 6.79 -8.05
N ILE A 260 1.27 5.84 -7.16
CA ILE A 260 2.12 6.03 -5.98
C ILE A 260 3.56 5.70 -6.39
N VAL A 261 4.38 6.75 -6.57
CA VAL A 261 5.76 6.66 -7.04
C VAL A 261 6.68 6.48 -5.84
N GLY A 262 6.93 5.23 -5.48
CA GLY A 262 7.80 4.79 -4.41
C GLY A 262 8.86 3.81 -4.88
N THR A 263 9.42 2.98 -3.99
CA THR A 263 10.37 1.91 -4.31
C THR A 263 9.83 1.00 -5.41
N SER A 264 8.54 0.68 -5.38
CA SER A 264 7.72 0.18 -6.49
C SER A 264 6.76 1.28 -6.95
N PHE A 265 6.16 1.12 -8.14
CA PHE A 265 5.04 1.98 -8.55
C PHE A 265 3.75 1.20 -8.41
N LEU A 266 2.79 1.77 -7.69
CA LEU A 266 1.43 1.26 -7.63
C LEU A 266 0.56 2.15 -8.51
N ASN A 267 0.13 1.60 -9.64
CA ASN A 267 -0.73 2.29 -10.59
C ASN A 267 -2.19 1.92 -10.28
N ASN A 268 -2.88 2.81 -9.60
CA ASN A 268 -4.23 2.62 -9.07
C ASN A 268 -5.24 3.25 -10.01
N PHE A 269 -6.20 2.45 -10.48
CA PHE A 269 -7.26 2.84 -11.39
C PHE A 269 -8.60 2.68 -10.69
N ILE A 270 -9.46 3.71 -10.77
CA ILE A 270 -10.75 3.69 -10.08
C ILE A 270 -11.86 3.30 -11.04
N TYR A 271 -12.58 2.24 -10.68
CA TYR A 271 -13.72 1.69 -11.40
C TYR A 271 -15.01 1.84 -10.59
N ALA A 272 -16.14 1.94 -11.29
CA ALA A 272 -17.47 1.89 -10.66
C ALA A 272 -17.81 0.47 -10.18
N GLU A 273 -17.37 -0.54 -10.96
CA GLU A 273 -17.60 -1.97 -10.73
C GLU A 273 -16.27 -2.71 -10.70
N PRO A 274 -16.17 -3.91 -10.05
CA PRO A 274 -14.92 -4.66 -10.04
C PRO A 274 -14.52 -5.08 -11.45
N SER A 275 -13.24 -4.87 -11.81
CA SER A 275 -12.71 -5.20 -13.13
C SER A 275 -11.86 -6.46 -13.08
N PHE A 276 -12.14 -7.42 -13.97
CA PHE A 276 -11.41 -8.68 -14.07
C PHE A 276 -10.51 -8.75 -15.32
N GLU A 277 -10.45 -7.65 -16.09
CA GLU A 277 -9.60 -7.52 -17.26
C GLU A 277 -8.54 -6.42 -17.07
N PRO A 278 -7.30 -6.68 -17.50
CA PRO A 278 -6.77 -7.95 -18.03
C PRO A 278 -6.69 -9.02 -16.94
N ALA A 279 -7.00 -10.29 -17.35
CA ALA A 279 -7.03 -11.41 -16.42
C ALA A 279 -5.63 -11.77 -15.88
N GLY A 280 -5.56 -12.31 -14.66
CA GLY A 280 -4.33 -12.86 -14.07
C GLY A 280 -3.26 -11.85 -13.67
N ILE A 281 -3.56 -10.55 -13.65
CA ILE A 281 -2.65 -9.51 -13.16
C ILE A 281 -3.36 -8.51 -12.26
N GLY A 282 -2.59 -7.90 -11.37
CA GLY A 282 -3.05 -6.87 -10.47
C GLY A 282 -3.85 -7.38 -9.28
N VAL A 283 -4.14 -6.46 -8.40
CA VAL A 283 -5.00 -6.64 -7.23
C VAL A 283 -6.05 -5.54 -7.22
N GLN A 284 -7.19 -5.80 -6.62
CA GLN A 284 -8.22 -4.78 -6.47
C GLN A 284 -8.88 -4.85 -5.11
N THR A 285 -9.36 -3.71 -4.68
CA THR A 285 -9.99 -3.53 -3.38
C THR A 285 -11.10 -2.49 -3.46
N ARG A 286 -12.00 -2.49 -2.49
CA ARG A 286 -13.05 -1.49 -2.38
C ARG A 286 -12.44 -0.11 -2.11
N ALA A 287 -12.94 0.93 -2.78
CA ALA A 287 -12.64 2.31 -2.47
C ALA A 287 -13.61 2.84 -1.39
N GLY A 288 -13.19 3.84 -0.63
CA GLY A 288 -13.98 4.40 0.46
C GLY A 288 -15.28 5.12 0.06
N ASN A 289 -15.55 5.24 -1.23
CA ASN A 289 -16.76 5.85 -1.79
C ASN A 289 -17.69 4.85 -2.50
N GLY A 290 -17.50 3.56 -2.28
CA GLY A 290 -18.29 2.52 -2.91
C GLY A 290 -17.77 2.03 -4.27
N GLY A 291 -16.79 2.69 -4.89
CA GLY A 291 -16.09 2.23 -6.09
C GLY A 291 -15.02 1.17 -5.81
N TRP A 292 -14.17 0.91 -6.79
CA TRP A 292 -13.10 -0.09 -6.74
C TRP A 292 -11.77 0.52 -7.17
N VAL A 293 -10.72 0.24 -6.42
CA VAL A 293 -9.33 0.56 -6.78
C VAL A 293 -8.69 -0.70 -7.31
N ARG A 294 -8.28 -0.69 -8.57
CA ARG A 294 -7.47 -1.75 -9.17
C ARG A 294 -6.04 -1.29 -9.32
N SER A 295 -5.11 -2.03 -8.73
CA SER A 295 -3.69 -1.73 -8.69
C SER A 295 -2.90 -2.65 -9.60
N LEU A 296 -2.14 -2.07 -10.53
CA LEU A 296 -1.11 -2.75 -11.32
C LEU A 296 0.26 -2.29 -10.83
N VAL A 297 1.10 -3.23 -10.43
CA VAL A 297 2.34 -2.93 -9.70
C VAL A 297 3.56 -3.11 -10.60
N ASN A 298 4.32 -2.03 -10.81
CA ASN A 298 5.71 -2.15 -11.25
C ASN A 298 6.57 -2.46 -10.04
N THR A 299 7.15 -3.64 -9.99
CA THR A 299 7.91 -4.17 -8.85
C THR A 299 9.17 -3.38 -8.52
N ALA A 300 9.70 -2.62 -9.49
CA ALA A 300 10.80 -1.69 -9.32
C ALA A 300 10.43 -0.31 -9.88
N GLY A 301 10.25 0.65 -9.00
CA GLY A 301 9.99 2.06 -9.28
C GLY A 301 11.24 2.91 -9.08
N THR A 302 11.26 3.75 -8.04
CA THR A 302 12.43 4.58 -7.69
C THR A 302 13.68 3.75 -7.38
N MET A 303 13.51 2.46 -7.07
CA MET A 303 14.61 1.51 -6.89
C MET A 303 15.58 1.50 -8.09
N ASN A 304 15.09 1.68 -9.32
CA ASN A 304 15.93 1.73 -10.51
C ASN A 304 16.89 2.92 -10.48
N LEU A 305 16.38 4.10 -10.11
CA LEU A 305 17.18 5.31 -9.98
C LEU A 305 18.15 5.22 -8.81
N GLU A 306 17.70 4.76 -7.65
CA GLU A 306 18.56 4.56 -6.47
C GLU A 306 19.73 3.64 -6.77
N TRP A 307 19.46 2.49 -7.39
CA TRP A 307 20.49 1.54 -7.81
C TRP A 307 21.49 2.19 -8.78
N PHE A 308 20.98 2.92 -9.80
CA PHE A 308 21.85 3.57 -10.76
C PHE A 308 22.76 4.61 -10.09
N LEU A 309 22.21 5.43 -9.20
CA LEU A 309 22.97 6.44 -8.46
C LEU A 309 24.01 5.81 -7.53
N GLN A 310 23.68 4.69 -6.90
CA GLN A 310 24.61 3.96 -6.03
C GLN A 310 25.75 3.33 -6.80
N GLU A 311 25.45 2.60 -7.88
CA GLU A 311 26.44 1.79 -8.59
C GLU A 311 27.26 2.60 -9.62
N PHE A 312 26.67 3.62 -10.24
CA PHE A 312 27.31 4.36 -11.33
C PHE A 312 27.66 5.82 -11.00
N CYS A 313 27.17 6.37 -9.88
CA CYS A 313 27.34 7.77 -9.48
C CYS A 313 27.83 7.91 -8.03
N ALA A 314 28.61 6.96 -7.53
CA ALA A 314 29.07 6.92 -6.13
C ALA A 314 29.91 8.17 -5.75
N ALA A 315 30.74 8.67 -6.66
CA ALA A 315 31.58 9.86 -6.40
C ALA A 315 30.72 11.13 -6.28
N GLU A 316 29.74 11.31 -7.17
CA GLU A 316 28.81 12.44 -7.16
C GLU A 316 27.88 12.38 -5.93
N ARG A 317 27.46 11.17 -5.54
CA ARG A 317 26.69 10.94 -4.31
C ARG A 317 27.47 11.36 -3.07
N ALA A 318 28.72 10.92 -2.97
CA ALA A 318 29.59 11.30 -1.86
C ALA A 318 29.88 12.82 -1.81
N ALA A 319 30.08 13.45 -2.98
CA ALA A 319 30.27 14.89 -3.07
C ALA A 319 29.00 15.67 -2.67
N ALA A 320 27.83 15.24 -3.14
CA ALA A 320 26.55 15.85 -2.78
C ALA A 320 26.30 15.75 -1.26
N GLU A 321 26.56 14.59 -0.67
CA GLU A 321 26.41 14.35 0.77
C GLU A 321 27.37 15.25 1.59
N ALA A 322 28.63 15.36 1.18
CA ALA A 322 29.63 16.21 1.83
C ALA A 322 29.27 17.70 1.78
N GLU A 323 28.57 18.15 0.72
CA GLU A 323 28.14 19.52 0.51
C GLU A 323 26.70 19.78 1.00
N GLY A 324 26.02 18.77 1.57
CA GLY A 324 24.62 18.88 2.00
C GLY A 324 23.64 19.11 0.84
N ARG A 325 23.99 18.71 -0.39
CA ARG A 325 23.17 18.85 -1.59
C ARG A 325 22.35 17.59 -1.85
N ASN A 326 21.23 17.75 -2.55
CA ASN A 326 20.38 16.64 -2.97
C ASN A 326 20.93 16.00 -4.25
N ILE A 327 21.33 14.73 -4.19
CA ILE A 327 21.83 13.97 -5.35
C ILE A 327 20.80 13.85 -6.47
N TYR A 328 19.51 13.85 -6.16
CA TYR A 328 18.45 13.78 -7.17
C TYR A 328 18.38 15.04 -8.03
N GLU A 329 18.60 16.24 -7.47
CA GLU A 329 18.66 17.49 -8.23
C GLU A 329 19.81 17.47 -9.24
N TRP A 330 20.97 16.95 -8.84
CA TRP A 330 22.09 16.73 -9.74
C TRP A 330 21.74 15.72 -10.85
N ALA A 331 21.10 14.60 -10.49
CA ALA A 331 20.72 13.57 -11.46
C ALA A 331 19.71 14.09 -12.50
N GLU A 332 18.75 14.88 -12.08
CA GLU A 332 17.77 15.52 -12.94
C GLU A 332 18.42 16.54 -13.89
N ALA A 333 19.33 17.37 -13.39
CA ALA A 333 20.06 18.33 -14.20
C ALA A 333 20.89 17.63 -15.30
N VAL A 334 21.61 16.57 -14.94
CA VAL A 334 22.40 15.77 -15.91
C VAL A 334 21.49 15.06 -16.92
N ALA A 335 20.40 14.47 -16.49
CA ALA A 335 19.45 13.78 -17.37
C ALA A 335 18.73 14.75 -18.31
N ALA A 336 18.46 15.99 -17.87
CA ALA A 336 17.79 17.01 -18.67
C ALA A 336 18.62 17.50 -19.89
N GLU A 337 19.94 17.36 -19.84
CA GLU A 337 20.83 17.70 -20.97
C GLU A 337 20.74 16.72 -22.14
N ILE A 338 20.25 15.50 -21.89
CA ILE A 338 20.13 14.47 -22.91
C ILE A 338 18.78 14.58 -23.62
N PRO A 339 18.73 14.46 -24.95
CA PRO A 339 17.46 14.52 -25.70
C PRO A 339 16.48 13.40 -25.28
N ILE A 340 15.19 13.67 -25.46
CA ILE A 340 14.12 12.66 -25.30
C ILE A 340 14.41 11.48 -26.23
N GLY A 341 14.24 10.25 -25.71
CA GLY A 341 14.56 9.02 -26.42
C GLY A 341 16.02 8.59 -26.30
N CYS A 342 16.85 9.35 -25.52
CA CYS A 342 18.23 8.98 -25.14
C CYS A 342 19.10 8.58 -26.33
N GLU A 343 18.87 9.20 -27.52
CA GLU A 343 19.53 8.86 -28.78
C GLU A 343 19.47 7.37 -29.16
N GLY A 344 18.42 6.68 -28.70
CA GLY A 344 18.16 5.27 -29.00
C GLY A 344 18.49 4.29 -27.85
N VAL A 345 18.97 4.77 -26.72
CA VAL A 345 19.15 3.92 -25.54
C VAL A 345 17.81 3.69 -24.85
N ILE A 346 17.45 2.43 -24.66
CA ILE A 346 16.23 2.00 -23.96
C ILE A 346 16.63 1.27 -22.67
N TYR A 347 15.95 1.56 -21.56
CA TYR A 347 16.09 0.84 -20.29
C TYR A 347 14.82 0.06 -19.97
N HIS A 348 14.94 -1.24 -19.70
CA HIS A 348 13.87 -2.05 -19.16
C HIS A 348 13.99 -2.08 -17.62
N PRO A 349 13.02 -1.55 -16.86
CA PRO A 349 13.16 -1.29 -15.43
C PRO A 349 12.80 -2.52 -14.55
N TYR A 350 13.22 -3.72 -14.94
CA TYR A 350 12.87 -4.97 -14.25
C TYR A 350 13.96 -5.38 -13.26
N LEU A 351 14.38 -4.44 -12.41
CA LEU A 351 15.50 -4.59 -11.49
C LEU A 351 15.17 -5.52 -10.30
N ASN A 352 13.92 -5.61 -9.91
CA ASN A 352 13.51 -6.44 -8.78
C ASN A 352 13.71 -7.93 -9.09
N THR A 353 14.22 -8.70 -8.12
CA THR A 353 14.47 -10.14 -8.25
C THR A 353 13.19 -10.96 -8.45
N ALA A 354 12.03 -10.43 -8.08
CA ALA A 354 10.72 -11.02 -8.37
C ALA A 354 10.29 -10.87 -9.86
N GLY A 355 11.05 -10.13 -10.67
CA GLY A 355 10.74 -9.88 -12.07
C GLY A 355 9.55 -8.92 -12.25
N VAL A 356 8.71 -9.19 -13.25
CA VAL A 356 7.53 -8.40 -13.61
C VAL A 356 6.26 -9.13 -13.20
N ILE A 357 5.32 -8.42 -12.57
CA ILE A 357 4.00 -8.96 -12.21
C ILE A 357 2.85 -8.20 -12.88
N ALA A 358 3.13 -7.03 -13.42
CA ALA A 358 2.22 -6.24 -14.25
C ALA A 358 3.04 -5.35 -15.20
N PRO A 359 2.56 -5.16 -16.44
CA PRO A 359 1.29 -5.56 -17.04
C PRO A 359 1.28 -7.00 -17.59
N PHE A 360 2.29 -7.79 -17.32
CA PHE A 360 2.38 -9.21 -17.62
C PHE A 360 3.20 -9.93 -16.52
N LEU A 361 3.02 -11.22 -16.38
CA LEU A 361 3.76 -12.03 -15.40
C LEU A 361 5.01 -12.64 -16.04
N ASN A 362 6.19 -12.23 -15.55
CA ASN A 362 7.47 -12.83 -15.91
C ASN A 362 8.47 -12.79 -14.75
N PRO A 363 8.57 -13.83 -13.90
CA PRO A 363 9.41 -13.84 -12.72
C PRO A 363 10.92 -13.88 -13.03
N VAL A 364 11.30 -14.19 -14.27
CA VAL A 364 12.71 -14.24 -14.70
C VAL A 364 13.15 -12.99 -15.47
N ALA A 365 12.26 -12.02 -15.69
CA ALA A 365 12.63 -10.74 -16.29
C ALA A 365 13.67 -10.01 -15.44
N ARG A 366 14.63 -9.37 -16.10
CA ARG A 366 15.68 -8.57 -15.45
C ARG A 366 15.88 -7.24 -16.18
N ALA A 367 16.42 -6.27 -15.44
CA ALA A 367 16.76 -4.96 -16.02
C ALA A 367 17.85 -5.09 -17.08
N GLN A 368 17.74 -4.26 -18.11
CA GLN A 368 18.76 -4.20 -19.17
C GLN A 368 18.74 -2.85 -19.87
N PHE A 369 19.89 -2.44 -20.38
CA PHE A 369 20.01 -1.37 -21.36
C PHE A 369 20.13 -1.98 -22.75
N PHE A 370 19.45 -1.38 -23.71
CA PHE A 370 19.47 -1.76 -25.11
C PHE A 370 19.84 -0.55 -25.98
N GLY A 371 20.55 -0.77 -27.10
CA GLY A 371 20.89 0.27 -28.06
C GLY A 371 22.13 1.11 -27.71
N ILE A 372 22.97 0.67 -26.77
CA ILE A 372 24.21 1.39 -26.41
C ILE A 372 25.25 1.32 -27.56
N SER A 373 25.85 2.47 -27.87
CA SER A 373 26.99 2.64 -28.77
C SER A 373 28.14 3.39 -28.08
N VAL A 374 29.25 3.57 -28.76
CA VAL A 374 30.41 4.32 -28.26
C VAL A 374 30.15 5.81 -28.04
N GLU A 375 29.07 6.32 -28.61
CA GLU A 375 28.70 7.75 -28.53
C GLU A 375 27.90 8.04 -27.23
N HIS A 376 27.36 7.01 -26.61
CA HIS A 376 26.54 7.17 -25.40
C HIS A 376 27.40 7.31 -24.14
N THR A 377 26.99 8.21 -23.28
CA THR A 377 27.63 8.47 -21.99
C THR A 377 26.77 7.98 -20.83
N ARG A 378 27.32 8.02 -19.62
CA ARG A 378 26.57 7.74 -18.39
C ARG A 378 25.29 8.60 -18.25
N ALA A 379 25.29 9.84 -18.76
CA ALA A 379 24.14 10.72 -18.77
C ALA A 379 22.97 10.14 -19.61
N HIS A 380 23.26 9.54 -20.75
CA HIS A 380 22.27 8.84 -21.57
C HIS A 380 21.65 7.67 -20.82
N LEU A 381 22.48 6.87 -20.11
CA LEU A 381 21.97 5.75 -19.31
C LEU A 381 21.11 6.22 -18.13
N LEU A 382 21.51 7.32 -17.47
CA LEU A 382 20.73 7.91 -16.39
C LEU A 382 19.35 8.39 -16.89
N ARG A 383 19.33 9.11 -18.01
CA ARG A 383 18.08 9.54 -18.63
C ARG A 383 17.21 8.34 -19.04
N ALA A 384 17.81 7.30 -19.63
CA ALA A 384 17.10 6.10 -20.02
C ALA A 384 16.45 5.40 -18.81
N VAL A 385 17.05 5.45 -17.60
CA VAL A 385 16.42 4.95 -16.37
C VAL A 385 15.15 5.74 -16.04
N TYR A 386 15.17 7.07 -16.13
CA TYR A 386 13.98 7.90 -15.93
C TYR A 386 12.89 7.59 -16.96
N GLU A 387 13.25 7.55 -18.24
CA GLU A 387 12.30 7.28 -19.33
C GLU A 387 11.75 5.85 -19.28
N GLY A 388 12.58 4.85 -19.04
CA GLY A 388 12.17 3.45 -18.99
C GLY A 388 11.18 3.18 -17.87
N THR A 389 11.35 3.82 -16.70
CA THR A 389 10.38 3.70 -15.60
C THR A 389 9.06 4.41 -15.90
N ALA A 390 9.11 5.57 -16.58
CA ALA A 390 7.89 6.26 -17.01
C ALA A 390 7.12 5.44 -18.08
N LEU A 391 7.83 4.85 -19.03
CA LEU A 391 7.23 4.00 -20.05
C LEU A 391 6.64 2.71 -19.47
N ALA A 392 7.26 2.13 -18.42
CA ALA A 392 6.68 0.98 -17.75
C ALA A 392 5.38 1.33 -16.99
N MET A 393 5.26 2.55 -16.46
CA MET A 393 4.00 3.06 -15.92
C MET A 393 2.95 3.19 -17.03
N LEU A 394 3.32 3.77 -18.17
CA LEU A 394 2.44 3.90 -19.34
C LEU A 394 1.97 2.53 -19.85
N ASP A 395 2.84 1.50 -19.89
CA ASP A 395 2.47 0.15 -20.33
C ASP A 395 1.38 -0.45 -19.42
N ASN A 396 1.45 -0.24 -18.11
CA ASN A 396 0.35 -0.62 -17.20
C ASN A 396 -0.96 0.10 -17.54
N TYR A 397 -0.89 1.40 -17.81
CA TYR A 397 -2.05 2.19 -18.19
C TYR A 397 -2.68 1.71 -19.50
N MET A 398 -1.86 1.40 -20.50
CA MET A 398 -2.34 0.93 -21.81
C MET A 398 -3.03 -0.44 -21.75
N ARG A 399 -2.83 -1.21 -20.67
CA ARG A 399 -3.45 -2.55 -20.49
C ARG A 399 -4.80 -2.51 -19.81
N VAL A 400 -5.12 -1.42 -19.10
CA VAL A 400 -6.43 -1.30 -18.47
C VAL A 400 -7.47 -0.80 -19.47
N ASN A 401 -8.67 -1.38 -19.42
CA ASN A 401 -9.80 -0.90 -20.22
C ASN A 401 -10.55 0.20 -19.45
N LEU A 402 -9.85 1.33 -19.27
CA LEU A 402 -10.37 2.50 -18.57
C LEU A 402 -9.87 3.76 -19.26
N GLU A 403 -10.77 4.64 -19.65
CA GLU A 403 -10.39 6.01 -20.03
C GLU A 403 -10.14 6.80 -18.74
N VAL A 404 -8.89 7.28 -18.57
CA VAL A 404 -8.50 8.07 -17.40
C VAL A 404 -8.62 9.55 -17.74
N ASP A 405 -9.49 10.25 -17.02
CA ASP A 405 -9.73 11.70 -17.18
C ASP A 405 -8.74 12.52 -16.37
N GLU A 406 -8.46 12.10 -15.14
CA GLU A 406 -7.57 12.78 -14.21
C GLU A 406 -6.57 11.79 -13.61
N TRP A 407 -5.29 12.18 -13.63
CA TRP A 407 -4.21 11.35 -13.10
C TRP A 407 -3.45 12.04 -11.98
N TYR A 408 -3.46 11.43 -10.82
CA TYR A 408 -2.76 11.92 -9.63
C TYR A 408 -1.42 11.20 -9.45
N ILE A 409 -0.40 11.91 -8.97
CA ILE A 409 0.89 11.33 -8.57
C ILE A 409 1.09 11.52 -7.07
N ALA A 410 1.37 10.42 -6.37
CA ALA A 410 1.65 10.36 -4.94
C ALA A 410 3.03 9.74 -4.67
N GLY A 411 3.43 9.68 -3.41
CA GLY A 411 4.70 9.09 -3.00
C GLY A 411 5.90 10.02 -3.19
N GLY A 412 7.10 9.52 -2.89
CA GLY A 412 8.33 10.31 -2.90
C GLY A 412 8.71 10.91 -4.25
N GLY A 413 8.41 10.20 -5.32
CA GLY A 413 8.72 10.63 -6.69
C GLY A 413 7.95 11.86 -7.17
N LYS A 414 6.82 12.22 -6.53
CA LYS A 414 6.08 13.45 -6.83
C LYS A 414 6.90 14.74 -6.61
N ARG A 415 7.99 14.64 -5.81
CA ARG A 415 8.89 15.77 -5.53
C ARG A 415 9.81 16.13 -6.70
N SER A 416 9.85 15.30 -7.74
CA SER A 416 10.62 15.52 -8.96
C SER A 416 9.76 16.18 -10.03
N PRO A 417 9.86 17.49 -10.28
CA PRO A 417 9.17 18.13 -11.40
C PRO A 417 9.61 17.57 -12.76
N PHE A 418 10.87 17.19 -12.88
CA PHE A 418 11.42 16.56 -14.07
C PHE A 418 10.74 15.22 -14.38
N TRP A 419 10.59 14.37 -13.37
CA TRP A 419 9.97 13.06 -13.55
C TRP A 419 8.46 13.14 -13.71
N THR A 420 7.80 14.03 -12.96
CA THR A 420 6.35 14.24 -13.10
C THR A 420 5.98 14.80 -14.47
N GLN A 421 6.82 15.70 -15.04
CA GLN A 421 6.66 16.15 -16.43
C GLN A 421 6.82 14.99 -17.41
N MET A 422 7.81 14.13 -17.22
CA MET A 422 8.04 12.96 -18.06
C MET A 422 6.85 11.98 -18.03
N PHE A 423 6.21 11.79 -16.88
CA PHE A 423 4.96 11.03 -16.80
C PHE A 423 3.83 11.67 -17.59
N ALA A 424 3.70 13.00 -17.52
CA ALA A 424 2.72 13.74 -18.31
C ALA A 424 2.98 13.59 -19.82
N ASP A 425 4.23 13.73 -20.25
CA ASP A 425 4.64 13.58 -21.65
C ASP A 425 4.40 12.16 -22.15
N ALA A 426 4.76 11.14 -21.37
CA ALA A 426 4.57 9.74 -21.74
C ALA A 426 3.08 9.37 -21.87
N THR A 427 2.23 9.88 -20.99
CA THR A 427 0.79 9.57 -20.99
C THR A 427 -0.02 10.47 -21.92
N GLY A 428 0.53 11.62 -22.33
CA GLY A 428 -0.19 12.68 -23.07
C GLY A 428 -1.30 13.32 -22.25
N ARG A 429 -1.20 13.29 -20.91
CA ARG A 429 -2.23 13.78 -19.97
C ARG A 429 -1.64 14.69 -18.91
N ALA A 430 -2.48 15.61 -18.41
CA ALA A 430 -2.10 16.40 -17.24
C ALA A 430 -1.95 15.50 -16.00
N ILE A 431 -0.84 15.68 -15.28
CA ILE A 431 -0.57 15.00 -14.01
C ILE A 431 -0.85 15.98 -12.87
N LEU A 432 -1.71 15.55 -11.95
CA LEU A 432 -2.09 16.31 -10.76
C LEU A 432 -1.19 15.91 -9.59
N VAL A 433 -0.49 16.87 -9.02
CA VAL A 433 0.40 16.65 -7.87
C VAL A 433 -0.27 17.20 -6.61
N PRO A 434 -0.83 16.34 -5.74
CA PRO A 434 -1.51 16.79 -4.53
C PRO A 434 -0.53 17.42 -3.54
N ALA A 435 -0.98 18.48 -2.86
CA ALA A 435 -0.26 19.06 -1.73
C ALA A 435 -0.25 18.10 -0.53
N GLY A 436 0.71 18.30 0.38
CA GLY A 436 0.90 17.47 1.57
C GLY A 436 1.68 16.17 1.29
N GLU A 437 2.14 15.52 2.33
CA GLU A 437 2.99 14.34 2.25
C GLU A 437 2.29 13.07 2.77
N GLU A 438 1.37 13.21 3.72
CA GLU A 438 0.77 12.10 4.46
C GLU A 438 -0.59 11.68 3.87
N LEU A 439 -0.56 11.26 2.59
CA LEU A 439 -1.78 11.01 1.81
C LEU A 439 -2.59 9.83 2.36
N GLY A 440 -1.97 8.76 2.86
CA GLY A 440 -2.68 7.64 3.49
C GLY A 440 -3.49 8.08 4.71
N ALA A 441 -2.83 8.80 5.63
CA ALA A 441 -3.49 9.38 6.79
C ALA A 441 -4.57 10.40 6.41
N ARG A 442 -4.33 11.22 5.35
CA ARG A 442 -5.32 12.19 4.86
C ARG A 442 -6.58 11.52 4.32
N GLY A 443 -6.42 10.44 3.55
CA GLY A 443 -7.57 9.71 2.99
C GLY A 443 -8.51 9.20 4.07
N VAL A 444 -7.97 8.60 5.14
CA VAL A 444 -8.80 8.10 6.24
C VAL A 444 -9.28 9.20 7.18
N ALA A 445 -8.56 10.33 7.28
CA ALA A 445 -9.07 11.51 7.99
C ALA A 445 -10.28 12.11 7.25
N VAL A 446 -10.23 12.21 5.91
CA VAL A 446 -11.36 12.63 5.09
C VAL A 446 -12.55 11.69 5.28
N LEU A 447 -12.31 10.37 5.27
CA LEU A 447 -13.33 9.35 5.51
C LEU A 447 -14.03 9.56 6.86
N ALA A 448 -13.26 9.80 7.93
CA ALA A 448 -13.80 10.11 9.26
C ALA A 448 -14.53 11.47 9.33
N GLY A 449 -14.28 12.35 8.39
CA GLY A 449 -14.93 13.65 8.31
C GLY A 449 -16.25 13.65 7.56
N VAL A 450 -16.56 12.60 6.80
CA VAL A 450 -17.84 12.42 6.07
C VAL A 450 -18.79 11.44 6.75
N ALA A 451 -18.28 10.63 7.68
CA ALA A 451 -19.06 9.74 8.54
C ALA A 451 -19.80 10.53 9.63
#